data_2a3d4dc9e140e8fada262f265819b76c
#
_entry.id   2a3d4dc9e140e8fada262f265819b76c
#
_cell.length_a   1.000
_cell.length_b   1.000
_cell.length_c   1.000
_cell.angle_alpha   90.00
_cell.angle_beta   90.00
_cell.angle_gamma   90.00
#
_symmetry.space_group_name_H-M   'P 1'
#
loop_
_entity.id
_entity.type
_entity.pdbx_description
1 polymer ?
#
loop_
_entity_poly.entity_id
_entity_poly.type
_entity_poly.pdbx_seq_one_letter_code
_entity_poly.pdbx_strand_id
1 'polypeptide(L)'
;MRAVAFHPASQSRNVLAAAFGIVLSVMLMSAAQAQTVQQRLQAIFAMSAEEMAATSAFTRRAYEAQIAQIYRIQNKQIRDVVLELVRNPAATAFGQKSSQPWLASPGSGWKSHHAYPGGLAVHTMEWVEVANGWVDAYDRVYGVKLDRDLVVAGLILHDWGKVWFLFDDATGTVKEPDWYPKAWGTKANWKWMGGHGAVLYAELIARGVPNELLFATAAAHFDAYWALDKDGEGLNPALRETAEIAKKPAPVVKPEERMAEWWVITAIDEAWSFSTMVAAKFAFELLEQVAKDLGLQPNSREANKLAWFVLSRVGDFKIYEAYQKAGFKREAAVQFIRTVIENPAPYEVASR
;
A
#
# COMPACT_ATOMS: atom_id res chain seq x y z
N MET A 1 88.43 -22.19 -1.72
CA MET A 1 87.44 -21.17 -1.57
C MET A 1 86.55 -21.17 -2.83
N ARG A 2 85.30 -21.69 -2.78
CA ARG A 2 84.37 -21.65 -3.89
C ARG A 2 83.36 -20.59 -3.55
N ALA A 3 83.22 -19.57 -4.40
CA ALA A 3 82.23 -18.52 -4.28
C ALA A 3 80.86 -19.05 -4.72
N VAL A 4 79.87 -18.90 -3.86
CA VAL A 4 78.42 -19.17 -4.17
C VAL A 4 77.87 -17.91 -4.74
N ALA A 5 77.42 -17.96 -5.99
CA ALA A 5 76.65 -16.86 -6.61
C ALA A 5 75.22 -16.95 -6.23
N PHE A 6 74.73 -15.91 -5.54
CA PHE A 6 73.28 -15.71 -5.26
C PHE A 6 72.63 -15.12 -6.49
N HIS A 7 71.59 -15.79 -7.00
CA HIS A 7 70.69 -15.23 -8.01
C HIS A 7 69.37 -14.82 -7.35
N PRO A 8 69.06 -13.52 -7.17
CA PRO A 8 67.80 -13.07 -6.73
C PRO A 8 67.04 -12.31 -7.85
N ALA A 9 66.41 -13.02 -8.81
CA ALA A 9 65.65 -12.26 -9.85
C ALA A 9 64.40 -12.95 -10.40
N SER A 10 63.92 -14.08 -9.85
CA SER A 10 62.69 -14.73 -10.42
C SER A 10 61.48 -14.68 -9.54
N GLN A 11 61.57 -14.44 -8.25
CA GLN A 11 60.38 -14.43 -7.36
C GLN A 11 59.59 -13.14 -7.42
N SER A 12 60.19 -11.98 -7.69
CA SER A 12 59.47 -10.68 -7.72
C SER A 12 58.51 -10.51 -8.93
N ARG A 13 58.83 -11.14 -10.07
CA ARG A 13 57.99 -11.09 -11.28
C ARG A 13 56.68 -11.88 -11.13
N ASN A 14 56.72 -13.02 -10.43
CA ASN A 14 55.53 -13.86 -10.24
C ASN A 14 54.56 -13.27 -9.22
N VAL A 15 55.03 -12.54 -8.19
CA VAL A 15 54.18 -11.86 -7.21
C VAL A 15 53.45 -10.66 -7.83
N LEU A 16 54.15 -9.90 -8.67
CA LEU A 16 53.53 -8.76 -9.39
C LEU A 16 52.46 -9.23 -10.42
N ALA A 17 52.74 -10.31 -11.14
CA ALA A 17 51.80 -10.88 -12.10
C ALA A 17 50.54 -11.46 -11.39
N ALA A 18 50.70 -12.13 -10.24
CA ALA A 18 49.61 -12.64 -9.43
C ALA A 18 48.75 -11.48 -8.82
N ALA A 19 49.39 -10.44 -8.30
CA ALA A 19 48.69 -9.26 -7.77
C ALA A 19 47.91 -8.53 -8.87
N PHE A 20 48.46 -8.37 -10.06
CA PHE A 20 47.78 -7.74 -11.19
C PHE A 20 46.60 -8.58 -11.70
N GLY A 21 46.72 -9.90 -11.72
CA GLY A 21 45.63 -10.83 -12.06
C GLY A 21 44.47 -10.77 -11.07
N ILE A 22 44.75 -10.67 -9.76
CA ILE A 22 43.73 -10.54 -8.72
C ILE A 22 42.99 -9.18 -8.85
N VAL A 23 43.71 -8.08 -9.02
CA VAL A 23 43.13 -6.75 -9.19
C VAL A 23 42.29 -6.70 -10.47
N LEU A 24 42.75 -7.25 -11.58
CA LEU A 24 42.00 -7.30 -12.83
C LEU A 24 40.71 -8.16 -12.69
N SER A 25 40.81 -9.32 -12.02
CA SER A 25 39.68 -10.20 -11.76
C SER A 25 38.64 -9.53 -10.88
N VAL A 26 39.04 -8.81 -9.83
CA VAL A 26 38.13 -8.04 -8.96
C VAL A 26 37.50 -6.90 -9.74
N MET A 27 38.21 -6.19 -10.60
CA MET A 27 37.67 -5.15 -11.46
C MET A 27 36.66 -5.70 -12.48
N LEU A 28 36.96 -6.83 -13.10
CA LEU A 28 36.02 -7.47 -14.05
C LEU A 28 34.78 -8.01 -13.38
N MET A 29 34.91 -8.60 -12.19
CA MET A 29 33.73 -9.02 -11.40
C MET A 29 32.88 -7.85 -10.95
N SER A 30 33.47 -6.74 -10.51
CA SER A 30 32.74 -5.54 -10.12
C SER A 30 32.07 -4.86 -11.33
N ALA A 31 32.69 -4.86 -12.50
CA ALA A 31 32.08 -4.34 -13.72
C ALA A 31 30.89 -5.20 -14.21
N ALA A 32 31.05 -6.54 -14.16
CA ALA A 32 29.99 -7.47 -14.51
C ALA A 32 28.79 -7.36 -13.53
N GLN A 33 29.05 -7.19 -12.24
CA GLN A 33 28.02 -6.97 -11.23
C GLN A 33 27.30 -5.62 -11.44
N ALA A 34 28.03 -4.55 -11.73
CA ALA A 34 27.45 -3.25 -12.05
C ALA A 34 26.57 -3.30 -13.31
N GLN A 35 26.99 -4.04 -14.35
CA GLN A 35 26.20 -4.25 -15.56
C GLN A 35 24.91 -5.03 -15.27
N THR A 36 24.95 -6.04 -14.39
CA THR A 36 23.76 -6.81 -13.98
C THR A 36 22.77 -5.94 -13.19
N VAL A 37 23.26 -5.10 -12.28
CA VAL A 37 22.40 -4.13 -11.54
C VAL A 37 21.74 -3.14 -12.50
N GLN A 38 22.49 -2.59 -13.46
CA GLN A 38 21.94 -1.66 -14.44
C GLN A 38 20.87 -2.31 -15.32
N GLN A 39 21.08 -3.55 -15.76
CA GLN A 39 20.06 -4.29 -16.51
C GLN A 39 18.81 -4.54 -15.67
N ARG A 40 18.96 -4.83 -14.39
CA ARG A 40 17.84 -5.01 -13.45
C ARG A 40 17.05 -3.71 -13.27
N LEU A 41 17.72 -2.59 -13.10
CA LEU A 41 17.08 -1.28 -12.99
C LEU A 41 16.25 -0.95 -14.24
N GLN A 42 16.78 -1.20 -15.44
CA GLN A 42 16.04 -1.00 -16.68
C GLN A 42 14.77 -1.87 -16.74
N ALA A 43 14.87 -3.13 -16.32
CA ALA A 43 13.69 -4.01 -16.25
C ALA A 43 12.64 -3.46 -15.26
N ILE A 44 13.05 -3.00 -14.06
CA ILE A 44 12.17 -2.38 -13.07
C ILE A 44 11.49 -1.13 -13.65
N PHE A 45 12.24 -0.26 -14.33
CA PHE A 45 11.68 0.98 -14.90
C PHE A 45 10.73 0.72 -16.08
N ALA A 46 10.83 -0.43 -16.74
CA ALA A 46 9.92 -0.86 -17.79
C ALA A 46 8.60 -1.44 -17.25
N MET A 47 8.58 -1.96 -16.01
CA MET A 47 7.36 -2.56 -15.44
C MET A 47 6.25 -1.53 -15.21
N SER A 48 5.01 -1.91 -15.52
CA SER A 48 3.82 -1.19 -15.10
C SER A 48 3.51 -1.42 -13.60
N ALA A 49 2.69 -0.58 -13.00
CA ALA A 49 2.20 -0.78 -11.63
C ALA A 49 1.43 -2.11 -11.50
N GLU A 50 0.65 -2.47 -12.50
CA GLU A 50 -0.09 -3.73 -12.55
C GLU A 50 0.84 -4.94 -12.56
N GLU A 51 1.89 -4.93 -13.40
CA GLU A 51 2.91 -5.99 -13.42
C GLU A 51 3.65 -6.10 -12.09
N MET A 52 4.00 -4.96 -11.48
CA MET A 52 4.64 -4.95 -10.17
C MET A 52 3.77 -5.62 -9.10
N ALA A 53 2.48 -5.29 -9.03
CA ALA A 53 1.55 -5.90 -8.08
C ALA A 53 1.29 -7.39 -8.41
N ALA A 54 1.05 -7.72 -9.67
CA ALA A 54 0.72 -9.06 -10.10
C ALA A 54 1.86 -10.07 -9.90
N THR A 55 3.12 -9.64 -10.03
CA THR A 55 4.30 -10.48 -9.85
C THR A 55 4.77 -10.54 -8.39
N SER A 56 4.30 -9.68 -7.51
CA SER A 56 4.65 -9.67 -6.09
C SER A 56 3.93 -10.76 -5.30
N ALA A 57 4.70 -11.61 -4.60
CA ALA A 57 4.14 -12.59 -3.66
C ALA A 57 3.49 -11.92 -2.43
N PHE A 58 3.97 -10.74 -2.03
CA PHE A 58 3.46 -10.00 -0.88
C PHE A 58 2.06 -9.42 -1.16
N THR A 59 1.90 -8.64 -2.22
CA THR A 59 0.61 -8.00 -2.57
C THR A 59 -0.43 -9.02 -2.99
N ARG A 60 -0.02 -10.08 -3.71
CA ARG A 60 -0.93 -11.16 -4.06
C ARG A 60 -1.47 -11.92 -2.86
N ARG A 61 -0.63 -12.24 -1.87
CA ARG A 61 -1.11 -12.87 -0.64
C ARG A 61 -2.13 -12.00 0.10
N ALA A 62 -1.90 -10.69 0.17
CA ALA A 62 -2.86 -9.77 0.79
C ALA A 62 -4.20 -9.78 0.04
N TYR A 63 -4.18 -9.69 -1.29
CA TYR A 63 -5.40 -9.75 -2.09
C TYR A 63 -6.13 -11.09 -1.98
N GLU A 64 -5.42 -12.21 -2.04
CA GLU A 64 -6.01 -13.56 -1.91
C GLU A 64 -6.61 -13.76 -0.51
N ALA A 65 -5.94 -13.28 0.54
CA ALA A 65 -6.46 -13.30 1.91
C ALA A 65 -7.73 -12.43 2.03
N GLN A 66 -7.75 -11.25 1.41
CA GLN A 66 -8.91 -10.37 1.39
C GLN A 66 -10.11 -11.05 0.70
N ILE A 67 -9.91 -11.67 -0.45
CA ILE A 67 -10.97 -12.45 -1.14
C ILE A 67 -11.46 -13.59 -0.24
N ALA A 68 -10.56 -14.27 0.47
CA ALA A 68 -10.95 -15.32 1.41
C ALA A 68 -11.79 -14.76 2.59
N GLN A 69 -11.47 -13.58 3.11
CA GLN A 69 -12.28 -12.92 4.15
C GLN A 69 -13.67 -12.53 3.62
N ILE A 70 -13.78 -12.02 2.39
CA ILE A 70 -15.08 -11.72 1.77
C ILE A 70 -15.96 -12.98 1.71
N TYR A 71 -15.40 -14.13 1.32
CA TYR A 71 -16.17 -15.38 1.28
C TYR A 71 -16.62 -15.89 2.67
N ARG A 72 -16.01 -15.43 3.76
CA ARG A 72 -16.42 -15.76 5.13
C ARG A 72 -17.59 -14.92 5.63
N ILE A 73 -17.91 -13.82 4.98
CA ILE A 73 -19.08 -12.99 5.30
C ILE A 73 -20.33 -13.86 5.15
N GLN A 74 -21.09 -14.03 6.24
CA GLN A 74 -22.27 -14.89 6.30
C GLN A 74 -23.49 -14.23 5.64
N ASN A 75 -23.63 -12.90 5.82
CA ASN A 75 -24.67 -12.14 5.16
C ASN A 75 -24.44 -12.11 3.65
N LYS A 76 -25.25 -12.88 2.92
CA LYS A 76 -25.12 -13.03 1.47
C LYS A 76 -25.21 -11.71 0.71
N GLN A 77 -26.11 -10.81 1.13
CA GLN A 77 -26.29 -9.52 0.45
C GLN A 77 -25.03 -8.66 0.60
N ILE A 78 -24.47 -8.57 1.81
CA ILE A 78 -23.24 -7.83 2.09
C ILE A 78 -22.08 -8.46 1.30
N ARG A 79 -21.91 -9.78 1.39
CA ARG A 79 -20.84 -10.50 0.68
C ARG A 79 -20.84 -10.25 -0.82
N ASP A 80 -22.01 -10.38 -1.46
CA ASP A 80 -22.13 -10.25 -2.91
C ASP A 80 -21.81 -8.81 -3.37
N VAL A 81 -22.24 -7.79 -2.62
CA VAL A 81 -21.90 -6.38 -2.87
C VAL A 81 -20.40 -6.13 -2.75
N VAL A 82 -19.77 -6.59 -1.65
CA VAL A 82 -18.34 -6.39 -1.43
C VAL A 82 -17.53 -7.10 -2.52
N LEU A 83 -17.91 -8.34 -2.86
CA LEU A 83 -17.22 -9.12 -3.89
C LEU A 83 -17.31 -8.45 -5.27
N GLU A 84 -18.49 -7.92 -5.62
CA GLU A 84 -18.70 -7.20 -6.89
C GLU A 84 -17.84 -5.93 -6.94
N LEU A 85 -17.87 -5.11 -5.88
CA LEU A 85 -17.10 -3.87 -5.81
C LEU A 85 -15.58 -4.09 -5.89
N VAL A 86 -15.09 -5.18 -5.30
CA VAL A 86 -13.65 -5.51 -5.34
C VAL A 86 -13.22 -6.09 -6.68
N ARG A 87 -14.06 -6.94 -7.32
CA ARG A 87 -13.73 -7.58 -8.58
C ARG A 87 -13.95 -6.73 -9.83
N ASN A 88 -15.01 -5.91 -9.79
CA ASN A 88 -15.45 -5.09 -10.92
C ASN A 88 -15.67 -3.63 -10.47
N PRO A 89 -14.61 -2.91 -10.07
CA PRO A 89 -14.78 -1.55 -9.56
C PRO A 89 -15.35 -0.64 -10.65
N ALA A 90 -16.55 -0.10 -10.39
CA ALA A 90 -17.22 0.85 -11.26
C ALA A 90 -17.99 1.88 -10.43
N ALA A 91 -17.60 3.14 -10.52
CA ALA A 91 -18.30 4.28 -9.90
C ALA A 91 -19.45 4.72 -10.82
N THR A 92 -20.57 3.98 -10.77
CA THR A 92 -21.70 4.16 -11.69
C THR A 92 -22.35 5.51 -11.52
N ALA A 93 -22.39 6.06 -10.30
CA ALA A 93 -22.87 7.41 -10.01
C ALA A 93 -22.08 8.50 -10.76
N PHE A 94 -20.86 8.24 -11.14
CA PHE A 94 -19.96 9.14 -11.88
C PHE A 94 -19.74 8.69 -13.33
N GLY A 95 -20.35 7.60 -13.76
CA GLY A 95 -20.12 7.02 -15.10
C GLY A 95 -18.69 6.52 -15.33
N GLN A 96 -17.95 6.19 -14.28
CA GLN A 96 -16.55 5.79 -14.33
C GLN A 96 -16.37 4.30 -14.10
N LYS A 97 -15.50 3.68 -14.91
CA LYS A 97 -14.95 2.34 -14.65
C LYS A 97 -13.50 2.48 -14.23
N SER A 98 -13.01 1.57 -13.38
CA SER A 98 -11.60 1.58 -13.03
C SER A 98 -10.74 1.25 -14.25
N SER A 99 -9.62 1.96 -14.37
CA SER A 99 -8.58 1.71 -15.38
C SER A 99 -7.54 0.70 -14.92
N GLN A 100 -7.56 0.31 -13.65
CA GLN A 100 -6.65 -0.66 -13.04
C GLN A 100 -7.43 -1.62 -12.14
N PRO A 101 -6.93 -2.89 -11.99
CA PRO A 101 -7.56 -3.82 -11.08
C PRO A 101 -7.30 -3.42 -9.61
N TRP A 102 -8.19 -3.85 -8.72
CA TRP A 102 -8.03 -3.67 -7.26
C TRP A 102 -6.64 -4.08 -6.77
N LEU A 103 -6.14 -5.22 -7.23
CA LEU A 103 -4.81 -5.73 -6.87
C LEU A 103 -3.68 -4.74 -7.17
N ALA A 104 -3.80 -3.88 -8.18
CA ALA A 104 -2.75 -2.92 -8.54
C ALA A 104 -2.89 -1.57 -7.82
N SER A 105 -4.02 -1.31 -7.17
CA SER A 105 -4.35 0.00 -6.62
C SER A 105 -3.47 0.38 -5.42
N PRO A 106 -3.10 1.67 -5.28
CA PRO A 106 -2.37 2.15 -4.11
C PRO A 106 -3.31 2.31 -2.91
N GLY A 107 -2.78 2.14 -1.71
CA GLY A 107 -3.54 2.36 -0.47
C GLY A 107 -3.60 3.82 -0.04
N SER A 108 -2.76 4.70 -0.60
CA SER A 108 -2.72 6.11 -0.25
C SER A 108 -2.05 6.97 -1.33
N GLY A 109 -2.02 8.28 -1.13
CA GLY A 109 -1.26 9.23 -1.94
C GLY A 109 0.25 9.04 -1.84
N TRP A 110 1.00 9.62 -2.79
CA TRP A 110 2.45 9.43 -2.90
C TRP A 110 3.20 9.84 -1.63
N LYS A 111 4.16 9.03 -1.24
CA LYS A 111 4.99 9.15 -0.01
C LYS A 111 4.20 9.05 1.32
N SER A 112 2.99 8.53 1.26
CA SER A 112 2.22 8.12 2.44
C SER A 112 2.31 6.59 2.63
N HIS A 113 1.61 6.05 3.66
CA HIS A 113 1.56 4.60 3.90
C HIS A 113 0.92 3.88 2.70
N HIS A 114 1.39 2.69 2.39
CA HIS A 114 0.85 1.84 1.31
C HIS A 114 0.77 2.52 -0.08
N ALA A 115 1.59 3.56 -0.34
CA ALA A 115 1.62 4.30 -1.61
C ALA A 115 2.41 3.56 -2.70
N TYR A 116 2.12 2.28 -2.92
CA TYR A 116 2.79 1.42 -3.88
C TYR A 116 1.80 0.49 -4.60
N PRO A 117 2.17 -0.11 -5.74
CA PRO A 117 1.32 -1.07 -6.45
C PRO A 117 0.91 -2.24 -5.56
N GLY A 118 -0.39 -2.44 -5.39
CA GLY A 118 -0.98 -3.42 -4.50
C GLY A 118 -1.17 -2.95 -3.05
N GLY A 119 -0.83 -1.70 -2.75
CA GLY A 119 -0.92 -1.13 -1.41
C GLY A 119 -2.35 -1.11 -0.84
N LEU A 120 -3.38 -0.95 -1.67
CA LEU A 120 -4.78 -0.96 -1.22
C LEU A 120 -5.17 -2.32 -0.63
N ALA A 121 -4.80 -3.42 -1.29
CA ALA A 121 -5.08 -4.76 -0.78
C ALA A 121 -4.32 -5.06 0.53
N VAL A 122 -3.09 -4.56 0.66
CA VAL A 122 -2.29 -4.70 1.88
C VAL A 122 -2.90 -3.88 3.01
N HIS A 123 -3.23 -2.61 2.76
CA HIS A 123 -3.84 -1.69 3.72
C HIS A 123 -5.14 -2.26 4.29
N THR A 124 -6.08 -2.61 3.42
CA THR A 124 -7.36 -3.14 3.87
C THR A 124 -7.23 -4.49 4.59
N MET A 125 -6.28 -5.34 4.17
CA MET A 125 -6.09 -6.65 4.83
C MET A 125 -5.42 -6.52 6.19
N GLU A 126 -4.46 -5.60 6.36
CA GLU A 126 -3.87 -5.28 7.66
C GLU A 126 -4.97 -4.94 8.68
N TRP A 127 -5.88 -4.06 8.30
CA TRP A 127 -6.95 -3.62 9.21
C TRP A 127 -8.00 -4.69 9.48
N VAL A 128 -8.33 -5.53 8.50
CA VAL A 128 -9.23 -6.67 8.71
C VAL A 128 -8.65 -7.67 9.70
N GLU A 129 -7.35 -7.95 9.66
CA GLU A 129 -6.70 -8.83 10.63
C GLU A 129 -6.70 -8.23 12.04
N VAL A 130 -6.39 -6.94 12.18
CA VAL A 130 -6.47 -6.24 13.48
C VAL A 130 -7.90 -6.25 14.01
N ALA A 131 -8.90 -5.96 13.16
CA ALA A 131 -10.30 -5.93 13.52
C ALA A 131 -10.83 -7.28 13.99
N ASN A 132 -10.44 -8.37 13.34
CA ASN A 132 -10.80 -9.72 13.79
C ASN A 132 -10.35 -9.97 15.24
N GLY A 133 -9.13 -9.54 15.60
CA GLY A 133 -8.64 -9.61 16.97
C GLY A 133 -9.44 -8.75 17.95
N TRP A 134 -9.88 -7.56 17.54
CA TRP A 134 -10.70 -6.66 18.35
C TRP A 134 -12.11 -7.23 18.55
N VAL A 135 -12.77 -7.72 17.52
CA VAL A 135 -14.08 -8.38 17.62
C VAL A 135 -14.04 -9.54 18.63
N ASP A 136 -13.00 -10.37 18.55
CA ASP A 136 -12.80 -11.46 19.52
C ASP A 136 -12.52 -10.95 20.94
N ALA A 137 -11.81 -9.83 21.08
CA ALA A 137 -11.54 -9.22 22.38
C ALA A 137 -12.81 -8.66 23.03
N TYR A 138 -13.68 -8.01 22.25
CA TYR A 138 -14.97 -7.49 22.76
C TYR A 138 -15.86 -8.61 23.30
N ASP A 139 -15.95 -9.74 22.59
CA ASP A 139 -16.69 -10.90 23.09
C ASP A 139 -16.06 -11.46 24.39
N ARG A 140 -14.75 -11.69 24.41
CA ARG A 140 -14.07 -12.28 25.59
C ARG A 140 -14.07 -11.38 26.82
N VAL A 141 -13.89 -10.04 26.65
CA VAL A 141 -13.69 -9.12 27.76
C VAL A 141 -15.02 -8.55 28.26
N TYR A 142 -15.90 -8.18 27.34
CA TYR A 142 -17.13 -7.47 27.65
C TYR A 142 -18.40 -8.30 27.43
N GLY A 143 -18.29 -9.49 26.82
CA GLY A 143 -19.46 -10.29 26.42
C GLY A 143 -20.28 -9.63 25.30
N VAL A 144 -19.69 -8.67 24.59
CA VAL A 144 -20.35 -7.93 23.49
C VAL A 144 -20.02 -8.61 22.17
N LYS A 145 -21.04 -9.12 21.50
CA LYS A 145 -20.93 -9.72 20.17
C LYS A 145 -21.11 -8.67 19.10
N LEU A 146 -20.02 -8.29 18.46
CA LEU A 146 -20.04 -7.39 17.31
C LEU A 146 -20.40 -8.15 16.04
N ASP A 147 -21.08 -7.50 15.12
CA ASP A 147 -21.31 -8.02 13.77
C ASP A 147 -20.01 -7.99 12.96
N ARG A 148 -19.34 -9.15 12.94
CA ARG A 148 -18.07 -9.32 12.19
C ARG A 148 -18.22 -9.07 10.70
N ASP A 149 -19.37 -9.40 10.12
CA ASP A 149 -19.61 -9.21 8.69
C ASP A 149 -19.58 -7.73 8.32
N LEU A 150 -20.20 -6.89 9.15
CA LEU A 150 -20.18 -5.43 8.98
C LEU A 150 -18.78 -4.84 9.19
N VAL A 151 -18.03 -5.28 10.21
CA VAL A 151 -16.68 -4.80 10.49
C VAL A 151 -15.74 -5.14 9.32
N VAL A 152 -15.75 -6.40 8.87
CA VAL A 152 -14.91 -6.85 7.76
C VAL A 152 -15.29 -6.15 6.46
N ALA A 153 -16.58 -6.08 6.13
CA ALA A 153 -17.08 -5.43 4.92
C ALA A 153 -16.75 -3.93 4.91
N GLY A 154 -16.99 -3.24 6.03
CA GLY A 154 -16.70 -1.82 6.19
C GLY A 154 -15.23 -1.50 5.95
N LEU A 155 -14.33 -2.26 6.59
CA LEU A 155 -12.88 -2.08 6.42
C LEU A 155 -12.37 -2.46 5.03
N ILE A 156 -12.97 -3.45 4.36
CA ILE A 156 -12.59 -3.75 2.98
C ILE A 156 -12.98 -2.60 2.04
N LEU A 157 -14.13 -1.97 2.26
CA LEU A 157 -14.67 -0.97 1.34
C LEU A 157 -14.27 0.47 1.65
N HIS A 158 -13.88 0.82 2.89
CA HIS A 158 -13.73 2.23 3.32
C HIS A 158 -12.90 3.08 2.34
N ASP A 159 -11.88 2.50 1.76
CA ASP A 159 -10.95 3.12 0.81
C ASP A 159 -11.20 2.72 -0.65
N TRP A 160 -12.35 2.12 -0.96
CA TRP A 160 -12.66 1.62 -2.31
C TRP A 160 -12.48 2.67 -3.41
N GLY A 161 -12.76 3.92 -3.12
CA GLY A 161 -12.54 5.01 -4.07
C GLY A 161 -11.08 5.16 -4.51
N LYS A 162 -10.10 4.72 -3.73
CA LYS A 162 -8.66 4.77 -4.10
C LYS A 162 -8.29 3.87 -5.29
N VAL A 163 -9.20 3.01 -5.76
CA VAL A 163 -9.00 2.22 -6.99
C VAL A 163 -8.75 3.12 -8.21
N TRP A 164 -9.23 4.35 -8.19
CA TRP A 164 -8.97 5.34 -9.26
C TRP A 164 -7.72 6.19 -9.03
N PHE A 165 -7.00 6.02 -7.93
CA PHE A 165 -5.69 6.65 -7.75
C PHE A 165 -4.72 6.03 -8.76
N LEU A 166 -4.20 6.86 -9.66
CA LEU A 166 -3.39 6.40 -10.78
C LEU A 166 -1.90 6.49 -10.46
N PHE A 167 -1.18 5.45 -10.80
CA PHE A 167 0.26 5.51 -10.90
C PHE A 167 0.64 6.26 -12.18
N ASP A 168 1.17 7.48 -12.01
CA ASP A 168 1.63 8.29 -13.13
C ASP A 168 2.99 7.78 -13.62
N ASP A 169 3.00 7.08 -14.74
CA ASP A 169 4.23 6.50 -15.30
C ASP A 169 5.23 7.57 -15.77
N ALA A 170 4.78 8.81 -16.00
CA ALA A 170 5.67 9.91 -16.38
C ALA A 170 6.49 10.45 -15.21
N THR A 171 5.95 10.45 -14.01
CA THR A 171 6.60 10.99 -12.80
C THR A 171 6.96 9.93 -11.77
N GLY A 172 6.38 8.72 -11.86
CA GLY A 172 6.48 7.70 -10.84
C GLY A 172 5.77 8.06 -9.54
N THR A 173 4.77 8.95 -9.57
CA THR A 173 3.99 9.34 -8.38
C THR A 173 2.58 8.78 -8.45
N VAL A 174 1.85 8.87 -7.33
CA VAL A 174 0.42 8.54 -7.28
C VAL A 174 -0.38 9.83 -7.37
N LYS A 175 -1.39 9.85 -8.23
CA LYS A 175 -2.27 11.01 -8.47
C LYS A 175 -3.74 10.64 -8.27
N GLU A 176 -4.48 11.55 -7.65
CA GLU A 176 -5.94 11.50 -7.69
C GLU A 176 -6.46 11.85 -9.09
N PRO A 177 -7.54 11.21 -9.56
CA PRO A 177 -8.13 11.55 -10.85
C PRO A 177 -8.73 12.95 -10.86
N ASP A 178 -8.66 13.60 -12.03
CA ASP A 178 -9.18 14.97 -12.19
C ASP A 178 -10.70 15.08 -12.03
N TRP A 179 -11.43 13.99 -12.26
CA TRP A 179 -12.89 13.95 -12.13
C TRP A 179 -13.38 13.81 -10.67
N TYR A 180 -12.48 13.60 -9.71
CA TYR A 180 -12.88 13.58 -8.31
C TYR A 180 -13.46 14.93 -7.89
N PRO A 181 -14.44 14.93 -6.99
CA PRO A 181 -15.13 16.13 -6.56
C PRO A 181 -14.20 17.10 -5.81
N LYS A 182 -13.42 17.90 -6.52
CA LYS A 182 -12.45 18.86 -5.96
C LYS A 182 -13.09 20.03 -5.23
N ALA A 183 -14.30 20.43 -5.67
CA ALA A 183 -15.07 21.51 -5.04
C ALA A 183 -15.43 21.20 -3.58
N TRP A 184 -15.30 19.98 -3.18
CA TRP A 184 -15.66 19.46 -1.88
C TRP A 184 -14.56 19.62 -0.83
N GLY A 185 -13.31 19.70 -1.25
CA GLY A 185 -12.16 19.93 -0.35
C GLY A 185 -12.18 21.30 0.36
N THR A 186 -13.11 22.22 0.02
CA THR A 186 -13.31 23.50 0.69
C THR A 186 -14.40 23.45 1.76
N LYS A 187 -15.26 22.43 1.77
CA LYS A 187 -16.26 22.20 2.80
C LYS A 187 -15.64 21.38 3.94
N ALA A 188 -15.90 21.74 5.18
CA ALA A 188 -15.31 21.12 6.36
C ALA A 188 -15.53 19.60 6.42
N ASN A 189 -16.68 19.12 5.94
CA ASN A 189 -17.04 17.70 5.89
C ASN A 189 -16.12 16.84 5.02
N TRP A 190 -15.53 17.43 3.99
CA TRP A 190 -14.71 16.72 3.00
C TRP A 190 -13.25 16.63 3.40
N LYS A 191 -12.85 17.39 4.40
CA LYS A 191 -11.50 17.36 4.97
C LYS A 191 -11.12 15.97 5.48
N TRP A 192 -12.10 15.23 5.99
CA TRP A 192 -11.91 13.89 6.56
C TRP A 192 -12.08 12.77 5.54
N MET A 193 -13.02 12.92 4.62
CA MET A 193 -13.42 11.88 3.68
C MET A 193 -12.61 11.86 2.37
N GLY A 194 -12.10 13.01 1.93
CA GLY A 194 -11.48 13.14 0.61
C GLY A 194 -12.41 12.84 -0.57
N GLY A 195 -11.91 13.00 -1.80
CA GLY A 195 -12.69 12.68 -3.00
C GLY A 195 -13.02 11.19 -3.12
N HIS A 196 -12.16 10.31 -2.62
CA HIS A 196 -12.34 8.85 -2.66
C HIS A 196 -13.53 8.38 -1.81
N GLY A 197 -13.71 8.93 -0.63
CA GLY A 197 -14.86 8.62 0.21
C GLY A 197 -16.18 9.11 -0.41
N ALA A 198 -16.18 10.29 -1.02
CA ALA A 198 -17.35 10.80 -1.74
C ALA A 198 -17.78 9.88 -2.90
N VAL A 199 -16.82 9.38 -3.67
CA VAL A 199 -17.07 8.41 -4.76
C VAL A 199 -17.66 7.12 -4.19
N LEU A 200 -17.10 6.63 -3.09
CA LEU A 200 -17.58 5.41 -2.43
C LEU A 200 -19.03 5.56 -1.94
N TYR A 201 -19.33 6.61 -1.17
CA TYR A 201 -20.67 6.75 -0.58
C TYR A 201 -21.74 6.98 -1.64
N ALA A 202 -21.45 7.79 -2.66
CA ALA A 202 -22.35 7.96 -3.79
C ALA A 202 -22.61 6.63 -4.52
N GLU A 203 -21.59 5.77 -4.69
CA GLU A 203 -21.76 4.47 -5.30
C GLU A 203 -22.57 3.50 -4.44
N LEU A 204 -22.30 3.44 -3.13
CA LEU A 204 -23.08 2.59 -2.22
C LEU A 204 -24.56 3.01 -2.18
N ILE A 205 -24.85 4.32 -2.15
CA ILE A 205 -26.20 4.86 -2.22
C ILE A 205 -26.86 4.55 -3.58
N ALA A 206 -26.13 4.73 -4.69
CA ALA A 206 -26.65 4.43 -6.03
C ALA A 206 -27.06 2.96 -6.19
N ARG A 207 -26.29 2.05 -5.62
CA ARG A 207 -26.55 0.58 -5.61
C ARG A 207 -27.64 0.18 -4.63
N GLY A 208 -28.05 1.07 -3.70
CA GLY A 208 -29.07 0.76 -2.69
C GLY A 208 -28.60 -0.33 -1.73
N VAL A 209 -27.33 -0.29 -1.31
CA VAL A 209 -26.82 -1.23 -0.31
C VAL A 209 -27.54 -1.07 1.02
N PRO A 210 -27.52 -2.08 1.92
CA PRO A 210 -28.06 -1.93 3.27
C PRO A 210 -27.44 -0.72 3.99
N ASN A 211 -28.26 0.07 4.67
CA ASN A 211 -27.78 1.28 5.37
C ASN A 211 -26.72 0.97 6.41
N GLU A 212 -26.84 -0.14 7.12
CA GLU A 212 -25.85 -0.59 8.10
C GLU A 212 -24.46 -0.79 7.47
N LEU A 213 -24.37 -1.31 6.24
CA LEU A 213 -23.10 -1.43 5.51
C LEU A 213 -22.55 -0.07 5.09
N LEU A 214 -23.42 0.82 4.56
CA LEU A 214 -23.01 2.18 4.20
C LEU A 214 -22.46 2.94 5.41
N PHE A 215 -23.16 2.86 6.54
CA PHE A 215 -22.77 3.58 7.76
C PHE A 215 -21.49 2.98 8.38
N ALA A 216 -21.36 1.66 8.43
CA ALA A 216 -20.16 0.98 8.88
C ALA A 216 -18.94 1.38 8.01
N THR A 217 -19.11 1.38 6.69
CA THR A 217 -18.06 1.79 5.75
C THR A 217 -17.67 3.27 5.95
N ALA A 218 -18.64 4.15 6.17
CA ALA A 218 -18.40 5.57 6.38
C ALA A 218 -17.73 5.87 7.72
N ALA A 219 -17.92 5.01 8.72
CA ALA A 219 -17.33 5.17 10.05
C ALA A 219 -15.80 5.18 10.07
N ALA A 220 -15.14 4.65 9.05
CA ALA A 220 -13.67 4.74 8.91
C ALA A 220 -13.18 6.20 8.86
N HIS A 221 -13.91 7.07 8.17
CA HIS A 221 -13.54 8.48 7.98
C HIS A 221 -14.36 9.47 8.81
N PHE A 222 -15.41 9.02 9.47
CA PHE A 222 -16.22 9.84 10.36
C PHE A 222 -16.22 9.26 11.76
N ASP A 223 -15.73 10.02 12.72
CA ASP A 223 -15.87 9.66 14.11
C ASP A 223 -17.34 9.37 14.44
N ALA A 224 -17.65 8.08 14.58
CA ALA A 224 -19.00 7.59 14.80
C ALA A 224 -19.66 8.13 16.07
N TYR A 225 -18.87 8.67 17.01
CA TYR A 225 -19.38 9.18 18.27
C TYR A 225 -19.84 10.66 18.19
N TRP A 226 -19.05 11.51 17.50
CA TRP A 226 -19.24 12.96 17.54
C TRP A 226 -19.86 13.56 16.28
N ALA A 227 -19.64 12.91 15.14
CA ALA A 227 -19.78 13.54 13.84
C ALA A 227 -21.03 13.13 13.05
N LEU A 228 -22.20 12.96 13.66
CA LEU A 228 -23.43 12.70 12.90
C LEU A 228 -23.96 13.94 12.19
N ASP A 229 -24.13 15.03 12.91
CA ASP A 229 -24.52 16.33 12.38
C ASP A 229 -24.25 17.40 13.44
N LYS A 230 -23.16 18.15 13.25
CA LYS A 230 -22.81 19.27 14.11
C LYS A 230 -22.59 20.49 13.24
N ASP A 231 -23.49 21.47 13.36
CA ASP A 231 -23.40 22.73 12.62
C ASP A 231 -23.31 22.57 11.10
N GLY A 232 -23.94 21.52 10.56
CA GLY A 232 -23.91 21.19 9.13
C GLY A 232 -22.69 20.36 8.70
N GLU A 233 -21.88 19.91 9.65
CA GLU A 233 -20.74 19.02 9.42
C GLU A 233 -21.00 17.61 9.96
N GLY A 234 -20.33 16.60 9.39
CA GLY A 234 -20.38 15.21 9.82
C GLY A 234 -21.00 14.24 8.82
N LEU A 235 -21.34 13.04 9.28
CA LEU A 235 -21.77 11.94 8.42
C LEU A 235 -23.10 12.25 7.68
N ASN A 236 -24.14 12.74 8.37
CA ASN A 236 -25.42 13.02 7.71
C ASN A 236 -25.34 14.10 6.62
N PRO A 237 -24.62 15.23 6.81
CA PRO A 237 -24.35 16.16 5.72
C PRO A 237 -23.60 15.51 4.54
N ALA A 238 -22.59 14.70 4.80
CA ALA A 238 -21.84 13.98 3.77
C ALA A 238 -22.74 13.02 2.98
N LEU A 239 -23.61 12.28 3.66
CA LEU A 239 -24.58 11.39 3.02
C LEU A 239 -25.61 12.13 2.19
N ARG A 240 -26.08 13.33 2.62
CA ARG A 240 -26.97 14.17 1.81
C ARG A 240 -26.32 14.59 0.50
N GLU A 241 -25.09 15.09 0.56
CA GLU A 241 -24.37 15.55 -0.63
C GLU A 241 -24.03 14.40 -1.59
N THR A 242 -23.64 13.24 -1.07
CA THR A 242 -23.37 12.06 -1.93
C THR A 242 -24.65 11.44 -2.50
N ALA A 243 -25.77 11.54 -1.80
CA ALA A 243 -27.08 11.14 -2.31
C ALA A 243 -27.57 12.02 -3.48
N GLU A 244 -27.26 13.32 -3.47
CA GLU A 244 -27.53 14.20 -4.62
C GLU A 244 -26.79 13.73 -5.87
N ILE A 245 -25.53 13.31 -5.74
CA ILE A 245 -24.75 12.74 -6.86
C ILE A 245 -25.37 11.43 -7.33
N ALA A 246 -25.72 10.56 -6.40
CA ALA A 246 -26.36 9.29 -6.68
C ALA A 246 -27.79 9.43 -7.24
N LYS A 247 -28.39 10.64 -7.17
CA LYS A 247 -29.79 10.93 -7.51
C LYS A 247 -30.74 10.00 -6.77
N LYS A 248 -30.51 9.83 -5.49
CA LYS A 248 -31.28 8.98 -4.57
C LYS A 248 -31.68 9.75 -3.31
N PRO A 249 -32.70 9.31 -2.56
CA PRO A 249 -32.96 9.83 -1.23
C PRO A 249 -31.74 9.65 -0.32
N ALA A 250 -31.42 10.66 0.47
CA ALA A 250 -30.31 10.59 1.42
C ALA A 250 -30.68 9.67 2.61
N PRO A 251 -29.89 8.66 2.92
CA PRO A 251 -30.00 7.95 4.17
C PRO A 251 -29.62 8.90 5.33
N VAL A 252 -30.24 8.72 6.49
CA VAL A 252 -29.99 9.52 7.69
C VAL A 252 -29.71 8.58 8.85
N VAL A 253 -28.57 8.80 9.52
CA VAL A 253 -28.23 8.10 10.74
C VAL A 253 -28.78 8.85 11.94
N LYS A 254 -29.51 8.15 12.80
CA LYS A 254 -29.96 8.69 14.08
C LYS A 254 -28.97 8.34 15.21
N PRO A 255 -28.91 9.15 16.28
CA PRO A 255 -27.99 8.88 17.39
C PRO A 255 -28.15 7.49 18.02
N GLU A 256 -29.39 6.99 18.11
CA GLU A 256 -29.72 5.68 18.64
C GLU A 256 -29.36 4.50 17.72
N GLU A 257 -29.05 4.76 16.45
CA GLU A 257 -28.66 3.75 15.46
C GLU A 257 -27.15 3.51 15.41
N ARG A 258 -26.39 4.20 16.27
CA ARG A 258 -24.95 4.00 16.37
C ARG A 258 -24.61 2.60 16.87
N MET A 259 -23.67 1.98 16.20
CA MET A 259 -23.21 0.62 16.48
C MET A 259 -21.78 0.62 17.02
N ALA A 260 -21.48 -0.34 17.89
CA ALA A 260 -20.12 -0.49 18.42
C ALA A 260 -19.11 -0.89 17.32
N GLU A 261 -19.54 -1.53 16.25
CA GLU A 261 -18.78 -1.85 15.06
C GLU A 261 -18.12 -0.62 14.43
N TRP A 262 -18.83 0.52 14.44
CA TRP A 262 -18.32 1.77 13.88
C TRP A 262 -17.10 2.29 14.66
N TRP A 263 -17.10 2.18 15.98
CA TRP A 263 -15.95 2.59 16.81
C TRP A 263 -14.73 1.72 16.52
N VAL A 264 -14.95 0.42 16.33
CA VAL A 264 -13.87 -0.50 15.95
C VAL A 264 -13.29 -0.11 14.59
N ILE A 265 -14.14 0.18 13.61
CA ILE A 265 -13.71 0.56 12.26
C ILE A 265 -12.95 1.89 12.29
N THR A 266 -13.50 2.93 12.94
CA THR A 266 -12.84 4.25 13.08
C THR A 266 -11.47 4.10 13.75
N ALA A 267 -11.42 3.45 14.90
CA ALA A 267 -10.17 3.36 15.67
C ALA A 267 -9.09 2.56 14.94
N ILE A 268 -9.47 1.56 14.16
CA ILE A 268 -8.54 0.74 13.40
C ILE A 268 -8.02 1.48 12.18
N ASP A 269 -8.89 2.14 11.43
CA ASP A 269 -8.44 2.93 10.26
C ASP A 269 -7.52 4.08 10.71
N GLU A 270 -7.87 4.79 11.76
CA GLU A 270 -7.05 5.88 12.31
C GLU A 270 -5.66 5.43 12.83
N ALA A 271 -5.47 4.15 13.12
CA ALA A 271 -4.20 3.62 13.64
C ALA A 271 -3.02 3.76 12.65
N TRP A 272 -3.27 3.95 11.34
CA TRP A 272 -2.20 4.16 10.35
C TRP A 272 -1.30 5.35 10.71
N SER A 273 -1.84 6.40 11.30
CA SER A 273 -1.11 7.61 11.66
C SER A 273 -0.04 7.37 12.72
N PHE A 274 -0.21 6.35 13.57
CA PHE A 274 0.71 6.01 14.66
C PHE A 274 1.62 4.83 14.35
N SER A 275 1.26 3.98 13.41
CA SER A 275 1.98 2.74 13.09
C SER A 275 2.62 2.80 11.70
N THR A 276 1.82 2.62 10.68
CA THR A 276 2.28 2.45 9.29
C THR A 276 3.00 3.68 8.76
N MET A 277 2.57 4.88 9.14
CA MET A 277 3.16 6.12 8.64
C MET A 277 4.61 6.32 9.09
N VAL A 278 4.96 5.85 10.29
CA VAL A 278 6.35 5.90 10.78
C VAL A 278 7.24 5.02 9.93
N ALA A 279 6.79 3.78 9.66
CA ALA A 279 7.52 2.84 8.81
C ALA A 279 7.62 3.34 7.37
N ALA A 280 6.54 3.91 6.82
CA ALA A 280 6.51 4.46 5.46
C ALA A 280 7.50 5.61 5.28
N LYS A 281 7.47 6.61 6.17
CA LYS A 281 8.43 7.73 6.12
C LYS A 281 9.87 7.25 6.16
N PHE A 282 10.18 6.34 7.08
CA PHE A 282 11.51 5.77 7.20
C PHE A 282 11.92 5.00 5.92
N ALA A 283 11.02 4.20 5.37
CA ALA A 283 11.28 3.43 4.16
C ALA A 283 11.55 4.34 2.95
N PHE A 284 10.75 5.41 2.77
CA PHE A 284 10.97 6.38 1.68
C PHE A 284 12.30 7.11 1.81
N GLU A 285 12.73 7.51 3.02
CA GLU A 285 14.04 8.11 3.23
C GLU A 285 15.18 7.17 2.80
N LEU A 286 15.10 5.89 3.13
CA LEU A 286 16.13 4.92 2.75
C LEU A 286 16.09 4.60 1.26
N LEU A 287 14.91 4.53 0.66
CA LEU A 287 14.76 4.33 -0.78
C LEU A 287 15.34 5.49 -1.58
N GLU A 288 15.16 6.74 -1.12
CA GLU A 288 15.81 7.91 -1.72
C GLU A 288 17.35 7.83 -1.59
N GLN A 289 17.86 7.38 -0.44
CA GLN A 289 19.30 7.16 -0.26
C GLN A 289 19.82 6.09 -1.23
N VAL A 290 19.16 4.93 -1.31
CA VAL A 290 19.57 3.85 -2.23
C VAL A 290 19.49 4.30 -3.68
N ALA A 291 18.43 5.03 -4.07
CA ALA A 291 18.30 5.60 -5.41
C ALA A 291 19.49 6.52 -5.76
N LYS A 292 19.86 7.42 -4.84
CA LYS A 292 21.04 8.29 -4.99
C LYS A 292 22.34 7.49 -5.13
N ASP A 293 22.53 6.47 -4.31
CA ASP A 293 23.72 5.59 -4.35
C ASP A 293 23.81 4.82 -5.68
N LEU A 294 22.67 4.55 -6.33
CA LEU A 294 22.56 3.94 -7.65
C LEU A 294 22.65 4.96 -8.79
N GLY A 295 22.94 6.23 -8.50
CA GLY A 295 23.09 7.31 -9.49
C GLY A 295 21.78 7.89 -10.02
N LEU A 296 20.64 7.58 -9.38
CA LEU A 296 19.34 8.14 -9.76
C LEU A 296 19.13 9.51 -9.12
N GLN A 297 18.48 10.42 -9.84
CA GLN A 297 18.14 11.73 -9.30
C GLN A 297 16.99 11.62 -8.29
N PRO A 298 17.06 12.33 -7.15
CA PRO A 298 15.97 12.39 -6.18
C PRO A 298 14.66 12.81 -6.83
N ASN A 299 13.56 12.17 -6.46
CA ASN A 299 12.22 12.41 -7.02
C ASN A 299 12.10 12.23 -8.54
N SER A 300 13.09 11.65 -9.21
CA SER A 300 12.93 11.28 -10.61
C SER A 300 11.94 10.14 -10.78
N ARG A 301 11.40 9.99 -11.99
CA ARG A 301 10.55 8.85 -12.37
C ARG A 301 11.19 7.51 -11.98
N GLU A 302 12.48 7.36 -12.28
CA GLU A 302 13.25 6.13 -12.03
C GLU A 302 13.39 5.86 -10.52
N ALA A 303 13.72 6.87 -9.73
CA ALA A 303 13.79 6.74 -8.27
C ALA A 303 12.43 6.37 -7.66
N ASN A 304 11.37 6.97 -8.15
CA ASN A 304 10.00 6.69 -7.71
C ASN A 304 9.53 5.28 -8.12
N LYS A 305 9.81 4.85 -9.36
CA LYS A 305 9.52 3.47 -9.82
C LYS A 305 10.33 2.42 -9.05
N LEU A 306 11.56 2.73 -8.66
CA LEU A 306 12.34 1.87 -7.77
C LEU A 306 11.65 1.69 -6.40
N ALA A 307 11.11 2.78 -5.84
CA ALA A 307 10.33 2.72 -4.61
C ALA A 307 9.04 1.88 -4.78
N TRP A 308 8.29 2.04 -5.88
CA TRP A 308 7.14 1.19 -6.18
C TRP A 308 7.52 -0.29 -6.19
N PHE A 309 8.61 -0.61 -6.89
CA PHE A 309 9.08 -1.98 -7.01
C PHE A 309 9.41 -2.59 -5.65
N VAL A 310 10.27 -1.95 -4.88
CA VAL A 310 10.71 -2.48 -3.57
C VAL A 310 9.53 -2.59 -2.60
N LEU A 311 8.73 -1.52 -2.46
CA LEU A 311 7.60 -1.51 -1.54
C LEU A 311 6.51 -2.52 -1.94
N SER A 312 6.26 -2.72 -3.23
CA SER A 312 5.34 -3.77 -3.66
C SER A 312 5.83 -5.18 -3.31
N ARG A 313 7.14 -5.40 -3.18
CA ARG A 313 7.73 -6.72 -2.84
C ARG A 313 7.71 -7.03 -1.35
N VAL A 314 7.94 -6.04 -0.50
CA VAL A 314 8.19 -6.27 0.92
C VAL A 314 7.37 -5.38 1.86
N GLY A 315 6.77 -4.32 1.35
CA GLY A 315 6.13 -3.29 2.18
C GLY A 315 7.14 -2.46 2.97
N ASP A 316 6.64 -1.43 3.61
CA ASP A 316 7.43 -0.49 4.42
C ASP A 316 7.87 -1.10 5.77
N PHE A 317 7.01 -1.89 6.42
CA PHE A 317 7.35 -2.52 7.70
C PHE A 317 8.53 -3.50 7.63
N LYS A 318 8.73 -4.22 6.53
CA LYS A 318 9.88 -5.13 6.40
C LYS A 318 11.20 -4.39 6.31
N ILE A 319 11.22 -3.21 5.72
CA ILE A 319 12.38 -2.33 5.70
C ILE A 319 12.67 -1.83 7.12
N TYR A 320 11.62 -1.40 7.85
CA TYR A 320 11.74 -0.96 9.23
C TYR A 320 12.16 -2.11 10.17
N GLU A 321 11.64 -3.32 9.96
CA GLU A 321 12.04 -4.53 10.71
C GLU A 321 13.54 -4.85 10.53
N ALA A 322 14.07 -4.74 9.29
CA ALA A 322 15.48 -4.96 9.02
C ALA A 322 16.37 -3.96 9.82
N TYR A 323 15.96 -2.71 9.93
CA TYR A 323 16.61 -1.71 10.76
C TYR A 323 16.59 -2.09 12.24
N GLN A 324 15.41 -2.46 12.78
CA GLN A 324 15.25 -2.83 14.19
C GLN A 324 16.07 -4.08 14.56
N LYS A 325 15.97 -5.15 13.78
CA LYS A 325 16.68 -6.41 14.02
C LYS A 325 18.19 -6.26 14.01
N ALA A 326 18.72 -5.28 13.29
CA ALA A 326 20.14 -4.97 13.27
C ALA A 326 20.59 -4.02 14.40
N GLY A 327 19.79 -3.82 15.43
CA GLY A 327 20.08 -2.90 16.52
C GLY A 327 20.05 -1.43 16.07
N PHE A 328 19.06 -1.08 15.26
CA PHE A 328 18.81 0.26 14.74
C PHE A 328 19.94 0.81 13.83
N LYS A 329 20.54 -0.08 13.02
CA LYS A 329 21.55 0.29 12.04
C LYS A 329 20.93 0.53 10.66
N ARG A 330 21.00 1.76 10.17
CA ARG A 330 20.41 2.14 8.86
C ARG A 330 21.03 1.35 7.69
N GLU A 331 22.31 1.03 7.79
CA GLU A 331 23.06 0.28 6.78
C GLU A 331 22.44 -1.09 6.52
N ALA A 332 21.89 -1.74 7.54
CA ALA A 332 21.23 -3.05 7.39
C ALA A 332 19.93 -2.95 6.57
N ALA A 333 19.14 -1.90 6.79
CA ALA A 333 17.94 -1.66 6.01
C ALA A 333 18.27 -1.25 4.55
N VAL A 334 19.32 -0.44 4.35
CA VAL A 334 19.85 -0.12 3.01
C VAL A 334 20.28 -1.41 2.29
N GLN A 335 21.04 -2.29 2.98
CA GLN A 335 21.47 -3.55 2.40
C GLN A 335 20.28 -4.48 2.09
N PHE A 336 19.27 -4.49 2.94
CA PHE A 336 18.03 -5.23 2.68
C PHE A 336 17.34 -4.74 1.39
N ILE A 337 17.18 -3.42 1.22
CA ILE A 337 16.63 -2.82 0.01
C ILE A 337 17.43 -3.24 -1.24
N ARG A 338 18.77 -3.16 -1.17
CA ARG A 338 19.65 -3.60 -2.25
C ARG A 338 19.44 -5.07 -2.59
N THR A 339 19.31 -5.93 -1.59
CA THR A 339 19.03 -7.37 -1.78
C THR A 339 17.72 -7.60 -2.54
N VAL A 340 16.66 -6.84 -2.22
CA VAL A 340 15.38 -6.93 -2.94
C VAL A 340 15.52 -6.53 -4.42
N ILE A 341 16.32 -5.50 -4.71
CA ILE A 341 16.58 -5.03 -6.07
C ILE A 341 17.41 -6.06 -6.86
N GLU A 342 18.49 -6.56 -6.27
CA GLU A 342 19.46 -7.43 -6.92
C GLU A 342 18.94 -8.88 -7.07
N ASN A 343 18.19 -9.36 -6.09
CA ASN A 343 17.62 -10.71 -6.06
C ASN A 343 16.14 -10.71 -5.68
N PRO A 344 15.24 -10.28 -6.56
CA PRO A 344 13.80 -10.20 -6.26
C PRO A 344 13.10 -11.56 -6.21
N ALA A 345 13.67 -12.63 -6.77
CA ALA A 345 13.01 -13.92 -6.91
C ALA A 345 12.35 -14.47 -5.61
N PRO A 346 12.93 -14.32 -4.40
CA PRO A 346 12.27 -14.74 -3.15
C PRO A 346 10.97 -13.98 -2.82
N TYR A 347 10.76 -12.83 -3.44
CA TYR A 347 9.62 -11.93 -3.21
C TYR A 347 8.61 -11.95 -4.36
N GLU A 348 8.85 -12.75 -5.38
CA GLU A 348 7.99 -12.89 -6.55
C GLU A 348 7.15 -14.16 -6.48
N VAL A 349 6.02 -14.15 -7.18
CA VAL A 349 5.20 -15.35 -7.37
C VAL A 349 5.98 -16.30 -8.26
N ALA A 350 6.06 -17.57 -7.88
CA ALA A 350 6.67 -18.58 -8.73
C ALA A 350 5.98 -18.56 -10.12
N SER A 351 6.77 -18.42 -11.17
CA SER A 351 6.28 -18.58 -12.54
C SER A 351 5.69 -19.99 -12.68
N ARG A 352 4.39 -20.05 -12.97
CA ARG A 352 3.69 -21.31 -13.22
C ARG A 352 4.04 -21.85 -14.59
#